data_54b36d31d1ed14557cafa7d842386d3e
#
_entry.id   54b36d31d1ed14557cafa7d842386d3e
#
_cell.length_a   1.000
_cell.length_b   1.000
_cell.length_c   1.000
_cell.angle_alpha   90.00
_cell.angle_beta   90.00
_cell.angle_gamma   90.00
#
_symmetry.space_group_name_H-M   'P 1'
#
loop_
_entity.id
_entity.type
_entity.pdbx_description
1 polymer ?
#
loop_
_entity_poly.entity_id
_entity_poly.type
_entity_poly.pdbx_seq_one_letter_code
_entity_poly.pdbx_strand_id
1 'polypeptide(L)'
;MYPASVMSAPPSHPRITAVSPLAAVAGGVVTIRGPGIGVVAESSAGVRIGGLVARVVYADRNSIACLVPNGLEGGAAAIRLETAPGETAFVEIGVPVATGVHQVDSPAFGDDGTLYLTYSGARGDQSPVSIFRLGQDGFCEPFVVGIMNPTSLAWAPSGRLFVSSRFDGAVFAIDGEGQMEQVAKDLGVSCGLAFSPEGTLYVGDRSGTIFKVSLSGEVSSFATLPPSVAAFHLAMASTGSLFVTAPTLSTRDGV
;
A
#
# COMPACT_ATOMS: atom_id res chain seq x y z
N MET A 1 -64.14 -1.69 2.50
CA MET A 1 -62.92 -1.57 1.66
C MET A 1 -61.75 -1.93 2.53
N TYR A 2 -61.25 -3.16 2.47
CA TYR A 2 -60.11 -3.64 3.25
C TYR A 2 -58.83 -3.18 2.54
N PRO A 3 -57.80 -2.68 3.27
CA PRO A 3 -56.56 -2.35 2.64
C PRO A 3 -55.82 -3.62 2.22
N ALA A 4 -55.31 -3.63 0.99
CA ALA A 4 -54.50 -4.73 0.46
C ALA A 4 -53.26 -4.95 1.34
N SER A 5 -53.12 -6.15 1.82
CA SER A 5 -51.92 -6.63 2.56
C SER A 5 -50.70 -6.47 1.62
N VAL A 6 -49.75 -5.63 2.01
CA VAL A 6 -48.45 -5.55 1.36
C VAL A 6 -47.74 -6.90 1.59
N MET A 7 -47.72 -7.73 0.56
CA MET A 7 -46.91 -8.94 0.56
C MET A 7 -45.43 -8.50 0.70
N SER A 8 -44.84 -8.73 1.86
CA SER A 8 -43.38 -8.63 2.02
C SER A 8 -42.74 -9.64 1.09
N ALA A 9 -41.76 -9.18 0.31
CA ALA A 9 -40.96 -10.07 -0.52
C ALA A 9 -40.37 -11.19 0.36
N PRO A 10 -40.26 -12.44 -0.14
CA PRO A 10 -39.67 -13.53 0.65
C PRO A 10 -38.27 -13.12 1.07
N PRO A 11 -37.83 -13.53 2.28
CA PRO A 11 -36.49 -13.23 2.76
C PRO A 11 -35.47 -13.75 1.72
N SER A 12 -34.69 -12.85 1.16
CA SER A 12 -33.60 -13.23 0.25
C SER A 12 -32.64 -14.12 1.04
N HIS A 13 -32.35 -15.31 0.51
CA HIS A 13 -31.34 -16.16 1.13
C HIS A 13 -30.03 -15.37 1.29
N PRO A 14 -29.33 -15.49 2.44
CA PRO A 14 -28.06 -14.84 2.67
C PRO A 14 -27.08 -15.21 1.54
N ARG A 15 -26.48 -14.21 0.90
CA ARG A 15 -25.56 -14.41 -0.21
C ARG A 15 -24.42 -13.41 -0.16
N ILE A 16 -23.17 -13.87 -0.39
CA ILE A 16 -22.01 -12.98 -0.50
C ILE A 16 -21.97 -12.40 -1.92
N THR A 17 -21.94 -11.07 -2.02
CA THR A 17 -21.88 -10.35 -3.31
C THR A 17 -20.56 -9.63 -3.50
N ALA A 18 -19.84 -9.27 -2.42
CA ALA A 18 -18.54 -8.61 -2.49
C ALA A 18 -17.73 -8.85 -1.24
N VAL A 19 -16.41 -8.78 -1.39
CA VAL A 19 -15.39 -8.78 -0.33
C VAL A 19 -14.44 -7.61 -0.59
N SER A 20 -14.10 -6.86 0.43
CA SER A 20 -13.18 -5.71 0.34
C SER A 20 -12.40 -5.52 1.62
N PRO A 21 -11.07 -5.32 1.57
CA PRO A 21 -10.23 -5.44 0.37
C PRO A 21 -10.14 -6.89 -0.14
N LEU A 22 -9.68 -7.08 -1.38
CA LEU A 22 -9.46 -8.42 -1.95
C LEU A 22 -8.19 -9.10 -1.42
N ALA A 23 -7.28 -8.33 -0.81
CA ALA A 23 -6.09 -8.82 -0.15
C ALA A 23 -5.97 -8.21 1.25
N ALA A 24 -5.54 -9.00 2.22
CA ALA A 24 -5.38 -8.57 3.61
C ALA A 24 -4.27 -9.37 4.30
N VAL A 25 -3.77 -8.86 5.42
CA VAL A 25 -2.83 -9.56 6.30
C VAL A 25 -3.51 -9.94 7.61
N ALA A 26 -2.91 -10.82 8.39
CA ALA A 26 -3.38 -11.15 9.73
C ALA A 26 -3.62 -9.89 10.59
N GLY A 27 -4.76 -9.81 11.26
CA GLY A 27 -5.21 -8.64 12.02
C GLY A 27 -5.82 -7.51 11.18
N GLY A 28 -5.73 -7.57 9.85
CA GLY A 28 -6.41 -6.64 8.93
C GLY A 28 -7.92 -6.82 8.95
N VAL A 29 -8.67 -5.77 8.55
CA VAL A 29 -10.13 -5.82 8.47
C VAL A 29 -10.56 -6.18 7.06
N VAL A 30 -11.44 -7.17 6.94
CA VAL A 30 -12.13 -7.54 5.69
C VAL A 30 -13.62 -7.29 5.87
N THR A 31 -14.23 -6.62 4.90
CA THR A 31 -15.68 -6.36 4.85
C THR A 31 -16.33 -7.26 3.81
N ILE A 32 -17.29 -8.06 4.25
CA ILE A 32 -18.12 -8.94 3.44
C ILE A 32 -19.46 -8.26 3.24
N ARG A 33 -19.94 -8.19 2.00
CA ARG A 33 -21.23 -7.57 1.68
C ARG A 33 -22.15 -8.54 0.97
N GLY A 34 -23.44 -8.39 1.23
CA GLY A 34 -24.48 -9.16 0.57
C GLY A 34 -25.84 -9.11 1.29
N PRO A 35 -26.94 -9.41 0.60
CA PRO A 35 -28.24 -9.36 1.20
C PRO A 35 -28.39 -10.41 2.32
N GLY A 36 -28.85 -9.96 3.49
CA GLY A 36 -29.23 -10.84 4.61
C GLY A 36 -28.09 -11.48 5.38
N ILE A 37 -26.81 -11.18 5.07
CA ILE A 37 -25.64 -11.80 5.72
C ILE A 37 -25.46 -11.36 7.17
N GLY A 38 -25.90 -10.17 7.53
CA GLY A 38 -25.66 -9.56 8.84
C GLY A 38 -26.52 -10.14 9.99
N VAL A 39 -27.42 -11.07 9.72
CA VAL A 39 -28.17 -11.80 10.75
C VAL A 39 -27.25 -12.69 11.60
N VAL A 40 -26.00 -12.89 11.15
CA VAL A 40 -24.96 -13.71 11.79
C VAL A 40 -24.31 -13.01 13.00
N ALA A 41 -24.48 -11.70 13.15
CA ALA A 41 -23.70 -10.87 14.06
C ALA A 41 -23.91 -11.16 15.55
N GLU A 42 -24.96 -11.86 15.94
CA GLU A 42 -25.19 -12.25 17.34
C GLU A 42 -24.40 -13.50 17.78
N SER A 43 -23.77 -14.21 16.83
CA SER A 43 -22.94 -15.40 17.10
C SER A 43 -21.47 -15.09 16.82
N SER A 44 -20.61 -15.20 17.83
CA SER A 44 -19.15 -15.00 17.70
C SER A 44 -18.45 -15.99 16.76
N ALA A 45 -19.15 -17.01 16.27
CA ALA A 45 -18.64 -18.09 15.41
C ALA A 45 -19.11 -17.98 13.95
N GLY A 46 -19.80 -16.90 13.57
CA GLY A 46 -20.50 -16.81 12.28
C GLY A 46 -19.64 -16.70 11.03
N VAL A 47 -18.37 -16.29 11.15
CA VAL A 47 -17.46 -16.07 10.00
C VAL A 47 -16.20 -16.90 10.16
N ARG A 48 -15.83 -17.60 9.08
CA ARG A 48 -14.55 -18.32 8.97
C ARG A 48 -13.77 -17.83 7.76
N ILE A 49 -12.46 -17.65 7.96
CA ILE A 49 -11.51 -17.33 6.89
C ILE A 49 -10.42 -18.40 6.94
N GLY A 50 -10.17 -19.10 5.82
CA GLY A 50 -9.20 -20.20 5.75
C GLY A 50 -9.46 -21.33 6.75
N GLY A 51 -10.75 -21.51 7.15
CA GLY A 51 -11.14 -22.51 8.17
C GLY A 51 -11.07 -22.02 9.61
N LEU A 52 -10.36 -20.92 9.90
CA LEU A 52 -10.25 -20.34 11.24
C LEU A 52 -11.40 -19.37 11.54
N VAL A 53 -11.80 -19.25 12.79
CA VAL A 53 -12.86 -18.32 13.22
C VAL A 53 -12.34 -16.88 13.14
N ALA A 54 -13.06 -16.03 12.39
CA ALA A 54 -12.77 -14.61 12.26
C ALA A 54 -13.57 -13.80 13.31
N ARG A 55 -12.91 -12.87 14.00
CA ARG A 55 -13.59 -11.98 14.95
C ARG A 55 -14.37 -10.91 14.21
N VAL A 56 -15.68 -10.91 14.32
CA VAL A 56 -16.55 -9.85 13.82
C VAL A 56 -16.36 -8.59 14.66
N VAL A 57 -16.07 -7.46 14.01
CA VAL A 57 -15.89 -6.14 14.63
C VAL A 57 -17.05 -5.19 14.36
N TYR A 58 -17.80 -5.43 13.28
CA TYR A 58 -19.00 -4.70 12.92
C TYR A 58 -19.91 -5.60 12.09
N ALA A 59 -21.22 -5.46 12.26
CA ALA A 59 -22.19 -6.06 11.35
C ALA A 59 -23.45 -5.21 11.25
N ASP A 60 -24.02 -5.16 10.07
CA ASP A 60 -25.37 -4.69 9.78
C ASP A 60 -26.09 -5.71 8.88
N ARG A 61 -27.34 -5.42 8.47
CA ARG A 61 -28.16 -6.36 7.69
C ARG A 61 -27.48 -6.92 6.44
N ASN A 62 -26.60 -6.13 5.80
CA ASN A 62 -26.04 -6.44 4.48
C ASN A 62 -24.49 -6.39 4.46
N SER A 63 -23.86 -6.22 5.62
CA SER A 63 -22.40 -6.07 5.71
C SER A 63 -21.89 -6.66 7.02
N ILE A 64 -20.75 -7.34 6.95
CA ILE A 64 -19.99 -7.84 8.10
C ILE A 64 -18.54 -7.41 7.92
N ALA A 65 -17.98 -6.71 8.91
CA ALA A 65 -16.53 -6.47 8.99
C ALA A 65 -15.92 -7.40 10.04
N CYS A 66 -14.87 -8.11 9.67
CA CYS A 66 -14.17 -9.04 10.55
C CYS A 66 -12.65 -8.92 10.42
N LEU A 67 -11.94 -9.31 11.46
CA LEU A 67 -10.49 -9.38 11.46
C LEU A 67 -10.03 -10.70 10.84
N VAL A 68 -9.01 -10.62 10.00
CA VAL A 68 -8.31 -11.79 9.47
C VAL A 68 -7.63 -12.51 10.64
N PRO A 69 -7.89 -13.82 10.85
CA PRO A 69 -7.27 -14.56 11.93
C PRO A 69 -5.75 -14.68 11.79
N ASN A 70 -5.05 -14.80 12.91
CA ASN A 70 -3.65 -15.20 12.93
C ASN A 70 -3.50 -16.68 12.58
N GLY A 71 -2.35 -17.07 12.04
CA GLY A 71 -2.01 -18.47 11.74
C GLY A 71 -2.52 -18.98 10.38
N LEU A 72 -2.99 -18.08 9.52
CA LEU A 72 -3.23 -18.42 8.12
C LEU A 72 -1.91 -18.42 7.34
N GLU A 73 -1.76 -19.39 6.47
CA GLU A 73 -0.73 -19.39 5.44
C GLU A 73 -1.08 -18.37 4.36
N GLY A 74 -0.07 -17.89 3.60
CA GLY A 74 -0.27 -16.98 2.48
C GLY A 74 -1.10 -17.61 1.36
N GLY A 75 -1.67 -16.74 0.50
CA GLY A 75 -2.46 -17.14 -0.64
C GLY A 75 -3.98 -17.05 -0.40
N ALA A 76 -4.75 -17.65 -1.31
CA ALA A 76 -6.21 -17.52 -1.32
C ALA A 76 -6.86 -18.28 -0.17
N ALA A 77 -7.53 -17.55 0.73
CA ALA A 77 -8.29 -18.10 1.84
C ALA A 77 -9.80 -18.00 1.60
N ALA A 78 -10.50 -19.11 1.79
CA ALA A 78 -11.95 -19.15 1.64
C ALA A 78 -12.65 -18.46 2.81
N ILE A 79 -13.59 -17.58 2.50
CA ILE A 79 -14.52 -16.96 3.46
C ILE A 79 -15.82 -17.74 3.44
N ARG A 80 -16.28 -18.18 4.63
CA ARG A 80 -17.54 -18.89 4.79
C ARG A 80 -18.35 -18.29 5.94
N LEU A 81 -19.66 -18.25 5.73
CA LEU A 81 -20.62 -17.82 6.72
C LEU A 81 -21.41 -19.03 7.22
N GLU A 82 -21.57 -19.19 8.52
CA GLU A 82 -22.32 -20.30 9.09
C GLU A 82 -23.83 -20.27 8.72
N THR A 83 -24.36 -19.05 8.50
CA THR A 83 -25.76 -18.86 8.05
C THR A 83 -25.97 -19.03 6.57
N ALA A 84 -24.89 -19.14 5.78
CA ALA A 84 -24.94 -19.36 4.34
C ALA A 84 -23.93 -20.44 3.93
N PRO A 85 -24.08 -21.70 4.38
CA PRO A 85 -23.06 -22.74 4.26
C PRO A 85 -22.74 -23.11 2.81
N GLY A 86 -23.60 -22.77 1.84
CA GLY A 86 -23.37 -22.94 0.41
C GLY A 86 -22.61 -21.81 -0.26
N GLU A 87 -22.40 -20.67 0.44
CA GLU A 87 -21.74 -19.49 -0.11
C GLU A 87 -20.25 -19.51 0.27
N THR A 88 -19.39 -19.22 -0.71
CA THR A 88 -17.94 -19.11 -0.52
C THR A 88 -17.43 -17.90 -1.29
N ALA A 89 -16.66 -17.06 -0.65
CA ALA A 89 -15.86 -16.01 -1.27
C ALA A 89 -14.39 -16.22 -0.92
N PHE A 90 -13.50 -15.44 -1.48
CA PHE A 90 -12.07 -15.55 -1.24
C PHE A 90 -11.45 -14.19 -0.93
N VAL A 91 -10.41 -14.22 -0.10
CA VAL A 91 -9.51 -13.10 0.17
C VAL A 91 -8.07 -13.61 0.05
N GLU A 92 -7.20 -12.82 -0.55
CA GLU A 92 -5.77 -13.14 -0.62
C GLU A 92 -5.10 -12.77 0.72
N ILE A 93 -4.40 -13.73 1.33
CA ILE A 93 -3.70 -13.52 2.59
C ILE A 93 -2.22 -13.24 2.30
N GLY A 94 -1.78 -12.02 2.64
CA GLY A 94 -0.37 -11.67 2.61
C GLY A 94 0.38 -12.18 3.83
N VAL A 95 1.64 -12.56 3.62
CA VAL A 95 2.56 -12.92 4.71
C VAL A 95 3.71 -11.92 4.80
N PRO A 96 4.31 -11.70 5.98
CA PRO A 96 5.52 -10.90 6.10
C PRO A 96 6.66 -11.53 5.31
N VAL A 97 7.25 -10.79 4.37
CA VAL A 97 8.42 -11.25 3.59
C VAL A 97 9.73 -10.76 4.18
N ALA A 98 9.70 -9.69 4.98
CA ALA A 98 10.85 -9.16 5.73
C ALA A 98 10.40 -8.61 7.08
N THR A 99 11.27 -8.72 8.08
CA THR A 99 11.08 -8.16 9.43
C THR A 99 12.38 -7.49 9.89
N GLY A 100 12.29 -6.59 10.89
CA GLY A 100 13.47 -5.89 11.43
C GLY A 100 13.98 -4.73 10.57
N VAL A 101 13.28 -4.39 9.48
CA VAL A 101 13.54 -3.18 8.70
C VAL A 101 12.66 -2.04 9.21
N HIS A 102 13.30 -0.92 9.57
CA HIS A 102 12.62 0.20 10.21
C HIS A 102 12.13 1.21 9.16
N GLN A 103 10.84 1.55 9.20
CA GLN A 103 10.22 2.56 8.33
C GLN A 103 10.50 2.33 6.83
N VAL A 104 10.08 1.17 6.33
CA VAL A 104 10.09 0.92 4.88
C VAL A 104 8.99 1.76 4.22
N ASP A 105 9.41 2.66 3.33
CA ASP A 105 8.53 3.44 2.47
C ASP A 105 8.74 2.99 1.01
N SER A 106 7.67 2.89 0.24
CA SER A 106 7.70 2.59 -1.20
C SER A 106 8.75 1.54 -1.61
N PRO A 107 8.62 0.28 -1.15
CA PRO A 107 9.51 -0.80 -1.60
C PRO A 107 9.37 -1.01 -3.11
N ALA A 108 10.43 -1.49 -3.76
CA ALA A 108 10.45 -1.69 -5.20
C ALA A 108 10.93 -3.10 -5.57
N PHE A 109 10.21 -3.75 -6.50
CA PHE A 109 10.65 -5.01 -7.08
C PHE A 109 11.50 -4.77 -8.32
N GLY A 110 12.63 -5.47 -8.41
CA GLY A 110 13.38 -5.63 -9.65
C GLY A 110 12.68 -6.63 -10.60
N ASP A 111 13.06 -6.60 -11.86
CA ASP A 111 12.49 -7.50 -12.88
C ASP A 111 12.79 -8.99 -12.61
N ASP A 112 13.84 -9.26 -11.82
CA ASP A 112 14.24 -10.59 -11.36
C ASP A 112 13.45 -11.07 -10.12
N GLY A 113 12.53 -10.24 -9.61
CA GLY A 113 11.74 -10.51 -8.40
C GLY A 113 12.46 -10.18 -7.09
N THR A 114 13.69 -9.63 -7.13
CA THR A 114 14.37 -9.11 -5.95
C THR A 114 13.61 -7.91 -5.40
N LEU A 115 13.35 -7.89 -4.09
CA LEU A 115 12.69 -6.78 -3.40
C LEU A 115 13.73 -5.85 -2.77
N TYR A 116 13.66 -4.57 -3.09
CA TYR A 116 14.49 -3.52 -2.53
C TYR A 116 13.71 -2.75 -1.46
N LEU A 117 14.35 -2.55 -0.29
CA LEU A 117 13.75 -1.98 0.91
C LEU A 117 14.63 -0.86 1.46
N THR A 118 14.06 0.31 1.71
CA THR A 118 14.77 1.39 2.41
C THR A 118 14.83 1.12 3.91
N TYR A 119 15.91 1.58 4.57
CA TYR A 119 15.99 1.66 6.02
C TYR A 119 16.21 3.13 6.41
N SER A 120 15.14 3.81 6.77
CA SER A 120 15.14 5.26 6.93
C SER A 120 15.74 5.74 8.26
N GLY A 121 15.65 4.98 9.33
CA GLY A 121 16.10 5.40 10.67
C GLY A 121 15.34 6.61 11.23
N ALA A 122 15.79 7.13 12.38
CA ALA A 122 15.33 8.40 12.92
C ALA A 122 15.86 9.57 12.07
N ARG A 123 15.18 10.71 12.11
CA ARG A 123 15.57 11.87 11.28
C ARG A 123 16.96 12.38 11.66
N GLY A 124 17.86 12.41 10.68
CA GLY A 124 19.25 12.86 10.85
C GLY A 124 20.17 11.79 11.40
N ASP A 125 19.69 10.57 11.67
CA ASP A 125 20.52 9.44 12.05
C ASP A 125 21.04 8.74 10.79
N GLN A 126 22.33 8.47 10.77
CA GLN A 126 22.93 7.67 9.73
C GLN A 126 22.74 6.19 10.07
N SER A 127 21.86 5.53 9.29
CA SER A 127 21.69 4.09 9.40
C SER A 127 22.89 3.35 8.82
N PRO A 128 23.27 2.19 9.40
CA PRO A 128 24.40 1.41 8.90
C PRO A 128 24.16 0.89 7.47
N VAL A 129 22.92 0.70 7.08
CA VAL A 129 22.49 0.31 5.73
C VAL A 129 21.39 1.24 5.29
N SER A 130 21.43 1.74 4.06
CA SER A 130 20.41 2.63 3.49
C SER A 130 19.37 1.84 2.71
N ILE A 131 19.79 0.84 1.95
CA ILE A 131 18.90 -0.02 1.15
C ILE A 131 19.34 -1.46 1.36
N PHE A 132 18.36 -2.31 1.68
CA PHE A 132 18.50 -3.76 1.67
C PHE A 132 17.91 -4.33 0.36
N ARG A 133 18.42 -5.48 -0.07
CA ARG A 133 17.78 -6.32 -1.07
C ARG A 133 17.41 -7.67 -0.48
N LEU A 134 16.24 -8.16 -0.83
CA LEU A 134 15.69 -9.43 -0.41
C LEU A 134 15.48 -10.29 -1.66
N GLY A 135 16.26 -11.35 -1.79
CA GLY A 135 16.14 -12.32 -2.87
C GLY A 135 14.92 -13.24 -2.71
N GLN A 136 14.61 -14.00 -3.75
CA GLN A 136 13.52 -14.98 -3.73
C GLN A 136 13.76 -16.14 -2.73
N ASP A 137 15.01 -16.35 -2.32
CA ASP A 137 15.41 -17.29 -1.25
C ASP A 137 15.07 -16.81 0.15
N GLY A 138 14.55 -15.58 0.29
CA GLY A 138 14.21 -14.95 1.55
C GLY A 138 15.42 -14.35 2.30
N PHE A 139 16.61 -14.36 1.70
CA PHE A 139 17.80 -13.77 2.31
C PHE A 139 17.81 -12.25 2.10
N CYS A 140 17.87 -11.51 3.23
CA CYS A 140 17.90 -10.05 3.24
C CYS A 140 19.36 -9.59 3.47
N GLU A 141 19.94 -8.90 2.50
CA GLU A 141 21.32 -8.45 2.55
C GLU A 141 21.46 -6.93 2.37
N PRO A 142 22.50 -6.29 2.94
CA PRO A 142 22.83 -4.91 2.65
C PRO A 142 23.15 -4.71 1.17
N PHE A 143 22.60 -3.64 0.58
CA PHE A 143 22.87 -3.31 -0.83
C PHE A 143 23.50 -1.93 -0.99
N VAL A 144 22.96 -0.89 -0.33
CA VAL A 144 23.49 0.47 -0.38
C VAL A 144 23.72 1.00 1.03
N VAL A 145 24.81 1.74 1.23
CA VAL A 145 25.12 2.44 2.47
C VAL A 145 25.37 3.93 2.19
N GLY A 146 25.25 4.78 3.21
CA GLY A 146 25.69 6.18 3.14
C GLY A 146 24.61 7.18 2.68
N ILE A 147 23.37 6.76 2.41
CA ILE A 147 22.25 7.68 2.15
C ILE A 147 21.52 7.92 3.47
N MET A 148 21.40 9.18 3.84
CA MET A 148 20.72 9.56 5.08
C MET A 148 19.19 9.62 4.88
N ASN A 149 18.46 8.94 5.74
CA ASN A 149 16.99 8.86 5.69
C ASN A 149 16.43 8.58 4.28
N PRO A 150 16.83 7.47 3.62
CA PRO A 150 16.24 7.07 2.35
C PRO A 150 14.74 6.82 2.55
N THR A 151 13.93 7.22 1.58
CA THR A 151 12.47 7.18 1.75
C THR A 151 11.81 6.34 0.65
N SER A 152 11.79 6.81 -0.57
CA SER A 152 11.08 6.16 -1.66
C SER A 152 12.06 5.55 -2.66
N LEU A 153 11.69 4.40 -3.21
CA LEU A 153 12.39 3.74 -4.31
C LEU A 153 11.53 3.77 -5.57
N ALA A 154 12.15 3.98 -6.72
CA ALA A 154 11.50 3.87 -8.02
C ALA A 154 12.48 3.40 -9.09
N TRP A 155 12.02 2.50 -9.96
CA TRP A 155 12.76 2.10 -11.15
C TRP A 155 12.52 3.10 -12.27
N ALA A 156 13.61 3.60 -12.86
CA ALA A 156 13.52 4.33 -14.11
C ALA A 156 13.26 3.34 -15.28
N PRO A 157 12.65 3.80 -16.39
CA PRO A 157 12.50 2.97 -17.59
C PRO A 157 13.82 2.43 -18.15
N SER A 158 14.94 3.06 -17.80
CA SER A 158 16.30 2.60 -18.15
C SER A 158 16.79 1.40 -17.35
N GLY A 159 16.02 0.91 -16.35
CA GLY A 159 16.42 -0.17 -15.45
C GLY A 159 17.35 0.26 -14.29
N ARG A 160 17.58 1.57 -14.07
CA ARG A 160 18.29 2.05 -12.87
C ARG A 160 17.32 2.27 -11.72
N LEU A 161 17.75 1.92 -10.51
CA LEU A 161 17.02 2.20 -9.28
C LEU A 161 17.32 3.61 -8.79
N PHE A 162 16.28 4.33 -8.36
CA PHE A 162 16.40 5.66 -7.78
C PHE A 162 15.86 5.66 -6.35
N VAL A 163 16.47 6.49 -5.48
CA VAL A 163 16.08 6.64 -4.09
C VAL A 163 16.05 8.12 -3.70
N SER A 164 15.01 8.53 -2.98
CA SER A 164 14.95 9.86 -2.36
C SER A 164 15.55 9.85 -0.96
N SER A 165 16.27 10.93 -0.60
CA SER A 165 16.72 11.22 0.75
C SER A 165 15.93 12.41 1.30
N ARG A 166 15.07 12.16 2.29
CA ARG A 166 14.29 13.25 2.91
C ARG A 166 15.12 14.18 3.79
N PHE A 167 16.30 13.75 4.23
CA PHE A 167 17.23 14.57 5.01
C PHE A 167 18.03 15.51 4.12
N ASP A 168 18.63 14.95 3.05
CA ASP A 168 19.48 15.71 2.14
C ASP A 168 18.68 16.55 1.12
N GLY A 169 17.36 16.30 1.00
CA GLY A 169 16.56 16.93 -0.05
C GLY A 169 17.06 16.56 -1.45
N ALA A 170 17.46 15.32 -1.63
CA ALA A 170 18.16 14.85 -2.83
C ALA A 170 17.57 13.55 -3.37
N VAL A 171 17.91 13.24 -4.61
CA VAL A 171 17.66 11.94 -5.24
C VAL A 171 18.96 11.37 -5.75
N PHE A 172 19.16 10.09 -5.49
CA PHE A 172 20.32 9.31 -5.94
C PHE A 172 19.87 8.23 -6.92
N ALA A 173 20.67 7.99 -7.96
CA ALA A 173 20.56 6.83 -8.84
C ALA A 173 21.55 5.77 -8.37
N ILE A 174 21.12 4.51 -8.38
CA ILE A 174 21.88 3.36 -7.89
C ILE A 174 22.14 2.43 -9.07
N ASP A 175 23.37 1.95 -9.21
CA ASP A 175 23.72 0.92 -10.20
C ASP A 175 23.56 -0.51 -9.66
N GLY A 176 23.88 -1.51 -10.48
CA GLY A 176 23.75 -2.93 -10.11
C GLY A 176 24.71 -3.37 -9.00
N GLU A 177 25.79 -2.65 -8.79
CA GLU A 177 26.81 -2.88 -7.75
C GLU A 177 26.51 -2.12 -6.45
N GLY A 178 25.43 -1.32 -6.42
CA GLY A 178 25.05 -0.51 -5.25
C GLY A 178 25.82 0.81 -5.13
N GLN A 179 26.51 1.23 -6.21
CA GLN A 179 27.16 2.54 -6.23
C GLN A 179 26.11 3.62 -6.47
N MET A 180 26.26 4.76 -5.80
CA MET A 180 25.30 5.86 -5.85
C MET A 180 25.85 7.09 -6.55
N GLU A 181 24.99 7.73 -7.35
CA GLU A 181 25.22 9.01 -8.00
C GLU A 181 24.12 9.99 -7.64
N GLN A 182 24.44 11.17 -7.12
CA GLN A 182 23.44 12.20 -6.86
C GLN A 182 22.99 12.83 -8.18
N VAL A 183 21.69 12.68 -8.49
CA VAL A 183 21.12 13.16 -9.76
C VAL A 183 20.29 14.44 -9.61
N ALA A 184 19.81 14.74 -8.40
CA ALA A 184 19.09 15.99 -8.12
C ALA A 184 19.27 16.36 -6.64
N LYS A 185 19.18 17.65 -6.33
CA LYS A 185 19.27 18.23 -4.97
C LYS A 185 18.35 19.44 -4.83
N ASP A 186 18.33 20.02 -3.63
CA ASP A 186 17.53 21.21 -3.31
C ASP A 186 16.02 20.97 -3.49
N LEU A 187 15.57 19.71 -3.24
CA LEU A 187 14.20 19.24 -3.40
C LEU A 187 13.39 19.30 -2.09
N GLY A 188 13.79 20.13 -1.14
CA GLY A 188 13.12 20.23 0.16
C GLY A 188 13.21 18.94 0.97
N VAL A 189 12.08 18.45 1.48
CA VAL A 189 11.98 17.15 2.16
C VAL A 189 11.46 16.12 1.13
N SER A 190 12.37 15.66 0.27
CA SER A 190 12.02 14.76 -0.84
C SER A 190 11.56 13.40 -0.33
N CYS A 191 10.38 12.98 -0.78
CA CYS A 191 9.71 11.77 -0.35
C CYS A 191 9.38 10.87 -1.55
N GLY A 192 8.16 10.95 -2.07
CA GLY A 192 7.69 10.09 -3.15
C GLY A 192 8.43 10.29 -4.47
N LEU A 193 8.64 9.20 -5.20
CA LEU A 193 9.24 9.18 -6.54
C LEU A 193 8.30 8.49 -7.52
N ALA A 194 8.20 9.00 -8.74
CA ALA A 194 7.56 8.31 -9.84
C ALA A 194 8.22 8.70 -11.17
N PHE A 195 8.37 7.76 -12.09
CA PHE A 195 8.84 8.00 -13.44
C PHE A 195 7.69 8.01 -14.44
N SER A 196 7.73 8.94 -15.40
CA SER A 196 6.92 8.79 -16.60
C SER A 196 7.50 7.70 -17.52
N PRO A 197 6.71 7.17 -18.48
CA PRO A 197 7.21 6.21 -19.47
C PRO A 197 8.42 6.74 -20.27
N GLU A 198 8.51 8.05 -20.47
CA GLU A 198 9.58 8.72 -21.21
C GLU A 198 10.84 8.97 -20.34
N GLY A 199 10.81 8.58 -19.05
CA GLY A 199 11.94 8.70 -18.14
C GLY A 199 12.04 10.02 -17.37
N THR A 200 11.02 10.88 -17.43
CA THR A 200 10.96 12.06 -16.56
C THR A 200 10.67 11.63 -15.12
N LEU A 201 11.49 12.07 -14.17
CA LEU A 201 11.30 11.83 -12.76
C LEU A 201 10.44 12.92 -12.13
N TYR A 202 9.45 12.50 -11.33
CA TYR A 202 8.67 13.36 -10.44
C TYR A 202 9.02 13.07 -9.00
N VAL A 203 9.18 14.13 -8.20
CA VAL A 203 9.59 14.06 -6.78
C VAL A 203 8.62 14.87 -5.94
N GLY A 204 8.01 14.23 -4.95
CA GLY A 204 7.12 14.89 -4.00
C GLY A 204 7.88 15.42 -2.79
N ASP A 205 7.72 16.71 -2.48
CA ASP A 205 8.25 17.37 -1.29
C ASP A 205 7.12 17.63 -0.28
N ARG A 206 7.38 17.37 1.00
CA ARG A 206 6.42 17.56 2.10
C ARG A 206 5.91 19.01 2.24
N SER A 207 6.62 20.00 1.70
CA SER A 207 6.12 21.38 1.66
C SER A 207 4.96 21.60 0.68
N GLY A 208 4.67 20.59 -0.17
CA GLY A 208 3.59 20.59 -1.15
C GLY A 208 4.05 20.75 -2.59
N THR A 209 5.34 20.89 -2.83
CA THR A 209 5.86 21.00 -4.20
C THR A 209 6.04 19.60 -4.82
N ILE A 210 5.54 19.42 -6.02
CA ILE A 210 5.93 18.31 -6.90
C ILE A 210 6.94 18.84 -7.88
N PHE A 211 8.17 18.35 -7.78
CA PHE A 211 9.23 18.67 -8.72
C PHE A 211 9.22 17.75 -9.93
N LYS A 212 9.67 18.28 -11.05
CA LYS A 212 9.99 17.54 -12.27
C LYS A 212 11.50 17.61 -12.46
N VAL A 213 12.14 16.45 -12.62
CA VAL A 213 13.57 16.32 -12.90
C VAL A 213 13.73 15.73 -14.30
N SER A 214 14.40 16.44 -15.18
CA SER A 214 14.67 15.98 -16.53
C SER A 214 15.75 14.90 -16.57
N LEU A 215 15.92 14.23 -17.71
CA LEU A 215 17.01 13.27 -17.93
C LEU A 215 18.42 13.90 -17.78
N SER A 216 18.53 15.21 -17.97
CA SER A 216 19.78 15.96 -17.77
C SER A 216 20.00 16.42 -16.32
N GLY A 217 19.07 16.08 -15.38
CA GLY A 217 19.14 16.50 -13.99
C GLY A 217 18.61 17.91 -13.71
N GLU A 218 18.01 18.59 -14.71
CA GLU A 218 17.41 19.91 -14.50
C GLU A 218 16.13 19.79 -13.68
N VAL A 219 16.05 20.57 -12.58
CA VAL A 219 14.94 20.59 -11.62
C VAL A 219 14.02 21.77 -11.92
N SER A 220 12.72 21.51 -11.98
CA SER A 220 11.69 22.53 -12.09
C SER A 220 10.47 22.18 -11.24
N SER A 221 9.70 23.18 -10.80
CA SER A 221 8.41 22.95 -10.14
C SER A 221 7.38 22.52 -11.18
N PHE A 222 6.68 21.40 -10.90
CA PHE A 222 5.62 20.87 -11.76
C PHE A 222 4.23 21.24 -11.24
N ALA A 223 4.01 21.07 -9.93
CA ALA A 223 2.73 21.36 -9.29
C ALA A 223 2.94 21.77 -7.83
N THR A 224 1.96 22.47 -7.27
CA THR A 224 1.96 22.84 -5.86
C THR A 224 0.65 22.37 -5.22
N LEU A 225 0.77 21.65 -4.11
CA LEU A 225 -0.32 21.14 -3.30
C LEU A 225 -0.26 21.79 -1.91
N PRO A 226 -1.34 21.76 -1.12
CA PRO A 226 -1.26 22.19 0.28
C PRO A 226 -0.18 21.40 1.05
N PRO A 227 0.60 22.05 1.94
CA PRO A 227 1.62 21.37 2.72
C PRO A 227 1.04 20.23 3.56
N SER A 228 1.82 19.17 3.76
CA SER A 228 1.42 18.02 4.55
C SER A 228 2.47 17.67 5.60
N VAL A 229 2.03 17.13 6.74
CA VAL A 229 2.91 16.54 7.76
C VAL A 229 3.34 15.12 7.40
N ALA A 230 2.64 14.49 6.45
CA ALA A 230 2.96 13.17 5.91
C ALA A 230 3.71 13.28 4.58
N ALA A 231 4.34 12.19 4.18
CA ALA A 231 5.00 12.09 2.88
C ALA A 231 3.97 12.11 1.74
N PHE A 232 4.31 12.78 0.64
CA PHE A 232 3.58 12.63 -0.61
C PHE A 232 4.13 11.41 -1.36
N HIS A 233 3.32 10.37 -1.50
CA HIS A 233 3.64 9.23 -2.36
C HIS A 233 3.11 9.50 -3.76
N LEU A 234 3.87 9.09 -4.75
CA LEU A 234 3.59 9.31 -6.15
C LEU A 234 3.42 7.97 -6.88
N ALA A 235 2.52 7.94 -7.84
CA ALA A 235 2.39 6.82 -8.77
C ALA A 235 2.06 7.34 -10.17
N MET A 236 2.72 6.82 -11.19
CA MET A 236 2.44 7.15 -12.58
C MET A 236 1.59 6.05 -13.20
N ALA A 237 0.44 6.42 -13.75
CA ALA A 237 -0.35 5.51 -14.56
C ALA A 237 0.24 5.35 -15.96
N SER A 238 -0.06 4.23 -16.61
CA SER A 238 0.33 3.98 -18.01
C SER A 238 -0.24 5.01 -19.00
N THR A 239 -1.30 5.72 -18.60
CA THR A 239 -1.91 6.83 -19.37
C THR A 239 -1.13 8.15 -19.29
N GLY A 240 -0.04 8.22 -18.48
CA GLY A 240 0.72 9.44 -18.21
C GLY A 240 0.13 10.33 -17.11
N SER A 241 -0.92 9.88 -16.41
CA SER A 241 -1.47 10.61 -15.26
C SER A 241 -0.64 10.36 -14.00
N LEU A 242 -0.21 11.43 -13.32
CA LEU A 242 0.48 11.34 -12.02
C LEU A 242 -0.56 11.38 -10.88
N PHE A 243 -0.58 10.35 -10.08
CA PHE A 243 -1.38 10.28 -8.86
C PHE A 243 -0.52 10.65 -7.65
N VAL A 244 -1.08 11.45 -6.76
CA VAL A 244 -0.39 11.93 -5.56
C VAL A 244 -1.27 11.65 -4.34
N THR A 245 -0.73 10.97 -3.33
CA THR A 245 -1.38 10.90 -2.02
C THR A 245 -1.07 12.19 -1.26
N ALA A 246 -2.06 13.02 -1.06
CA ALA A 246 -1.94 14.27 -0.34
C ALA A 246 -2.89 14.25 0.87
N PRO A 247 -2.40 13.94 2.08
CA PRO A 247 -3.24 14.02 3.27
C PRO A 247 -3.67 15.48 3.45
N THR A 248 -4.97 15.73 3.47
CA THR A 248 -5.53 17.06 3.72
C THR A 248 -5.89 17.22 5.20
N LEU A 249 -5.77 18.42 5.75
CA LEU A 249 -6.27 18.74 7.08
C LEU A 249 -7.81 18.92 7.09
N SER A 250 -8.44 18.91 5.91
CA SER A 250 -9.86 19.11 5.72
C SER A 250 -10.53 17.78 5.31
N THR A 251 -11.53 17.34 6.08
CA THR A 251 -12.37 16.17 5.75
C THR A 251 -13.30 16.41 4.55
N ARG A 252 -13.32 17.63 3.98
CA ARG A 252 -14.17 18.00 2.84
C ARG A 252 -13.49 17.81 1.48
N ASP A 253 -12.16 17.73 1.44
CA ASP A 253 -11.38 17.69 0.20
C ASP A 253 -10.76 16.32 -0.06
N GLY A 254 -11.15 15.30 0.70
CA GLY A 254 -10.77 13.92 0.46
C GLY A 254 -11.61 13.33 -0.68
N VAL A 255 -11.04 13.28 -1.87
CA VAL A 255 -11.55 12.44 -2.99
C VAL A 255 -10.81 11.12 -2.95
#